data_76004f43143ef83c7b10331e8b3bbaad
#
_entry.id   76004f43143ef83c7b10331e8b3bbaad
#
_cell.length_a   1.000
_cell.length_b   1.000
_cell.length_c   1.000
_cell.angle_alpha   90.00
_cell.angle_beta   90.00
_cell.angle_gamma   90.00
#
_symmetry.space_group_name_H-M   'P 1'
#
loop_
_entity.id
_entity.type
_entity.pdbx_description
1 polymer ?
#
loop_
_entity_poly.entity_id
_entity_poly.type
_entity_poly.pdbx_seq_one_letter_code
_entity_poly.pdbx_strand_id
1 'polypeptide(L)'
;MTQNNPSFIKKSSLLIALILVVGYMSYKWQSSTFERSGDENPANTANASQSTITSKPVERIEFLTSVFKDIKPPPKVARIVLKKASQTIKDSLVYALNWSKETNNPALSTLLKSDLLEFHGQGTLEEVARECIFLAASQVNEQKQRDFLFQKGKQWIDEGLGKDENNMPLRNALIIYQSEYLNQPMAFLKTLKASQKIDSSDVELNFIHLNLLKKSNQWQKAIQKCEKLVSLQPQNPYWLFEMSDLYGTKGDSANAKVYLNLAIERQRKQSEK
;
A
#
# COMPACT_ATOMS: atom_id res chain seq x y z
N MET A 1 -28.38 -26.48 1.28
CA MET A 1 -28.33 -25.26 0.44
C MET A 1 -27.66 -24.17 1.26
N THR A 2 -26.36 -24.02 1.12
CA THR A 2 -25.55 -22.99 1.83
C THR A 2 -25.49 -21.73 0.95
N GLN A 3 -26.16 -20.69 1.39
CA GLN A 3 -26.07 -19.37 0.73
C GLN A 3 -24.63 -18.83 0.88
N ASN A 4 -23.89 -18.82 -0.22
CA ASN A 4 -22.62 -18.11 -0.34
C ASN A 4 -22.89 -16.60 -0.27
N ASN A 5 -22.53 -15.98 0.84
CA ASN A 5 -22.71 -14.55 1.07
C ASN A 5 -21.65 -13.75 0.25
N PRO A 6 -22.04 -13.02 -0.81
CA PRO A 6 -21.11 -12.35 -1.72
C PRO A 6 -20.25 -11.26 -1.06
N SER A 7 -20.64 -10.78 0.13
CA SER A 7 -19.86 -9.79 0.90
C SER A 7 -18.61 -10.40 1.55
N PHE A 8 -18.64 -11.71 1.86
CA PHE A 8 -17.50 -12.40 2.48
C PHE A 8 -16.40 -12.69 1.45
N ILE A 9 -16.78 -13.01 0.22
CA ILE A 9 -15.86 -13.28 -0.90
C ILE A 9 -15.14 -11.99 -1.31
N LYS A 10 -15.82 -10.83 -1.33
CA LYS A 10 -15.18 -9.53 -1.64
C LYS A 10 -14.20 -9.10 -0.56
N LYS A 11 -14.47 -9.33 0.72
CA LYS A 11 -13.56 -8.99 1.82
C LYS A 11 -12.32 -9.89 1.84
N SER A 12 -12.45 -11.17 1.54
CA SER A 12 -11.31 -12.09 1.47
C SER A 12 -10.43 -11.86 0.24
N SER A 13 -10.98 -11.49 -0.92
CA SER A 13 -10.19 -11.18 -2.12
C SER A 13 -9.41 -9.87 -1.95
N LEU A 14 -9.96 -8.87 -1.24
CA LEU A 14 -9.23 -7.64 -0.92
C LEU A 14 -8.07 -7.90 0.06
N LEU A 15 -8.28 -8.79 1.04
CA LEU A 15 -7.25 -9.20 2.00
C LEU A 15 -6.12 -9.99 1.31
N ILE A 16 -6.47 -10.89 0.38
CA ILE A 16 -5.49 -11.66 -0.42
C ILE A 16 -4.70 -10.72 -1.35
N ALA A 17 -5.36 -9.75 -1.99
CA ALA A 17 -4.68 -8.74 -2.80
C ALA A 17 -3.75 -7.87 -1.95
N LEU A 18 -4.16 -7.49 -0.73
CA LEU A 18 -3.31 -6.76 0.21
C LEU A 18 -2.10 -7.58 0.64
N ILE A 19 -2.27 -8.88 0.91
CA ILE A 19 -1.19 -9.80 1.29
C ILE A 19 -0.20 -9.99 0.11
N LEU A 20 -0.69 -10.11 -1.12
CA LEU A 20 0.16 -10.25 -2.31
C LEU A 20 0.93 -8.96 -2.62
N VAL A 21 0.30 -7.80 -2.48
CA VAL A 21 0.94 -6.49 -2.67
C VAL A 21 2.02 -6.27 -1.63
N VAL A 22 1.77 -6.67 -0.41
CA VAL A 22 2.69 -6.50 0.71
C VAL A 22 3.81 -7.53 0.69
N GLY A 23 3.53 -8.78 0.30
CA GLY A 23 4.56 -9.80 0.05
C GLY A 23 5.52 -9.36 -1.07
N TYR A 24 5.00 -8.74 -2.13
CA TYR A 24 5.80 -8.17 -3.21
C TYR A 24 6.62 -6.96 -2.75
N MET A 25 6.08 -6.10 -1.88
CA MET A 25 6.84 -5.01 -1.26
C MET A 25 8.04 -5.52 -0.45
N SER A 26 7.84 -6.55 0.37
CA SER A 26 8.91 -7.15 1.16
C SER A 26 9.97 -7.78 0.25
N TYR A 27 9.58 -8.49 -0.80
CA TYR A 27 10.49 -9.11 -1.77
C TYR A 27 11.31 -8.07 -2.56
N LYS A 28 10.66 -7.03 -3.09
CA LYS A 28 11.36 -5.99 -3.86
C LYS A 28 12.29 -5.14 -2.98
N TRP A 29 11.93 -4.95 -1.72
CA TRP A 29 12.77 -4.23 -0.77
C TRP A 29 14.02 -5.05 -0.39
N GLN A 30 13.88 -6.35 -0.19
CA GLN A 30 15.00 -7.25 0.11
C GLN A 30 16.01 -7.32 -1.05
N SER A 31 15.56 -7.25 -2.31
CA SER A 31 16.45 -7.21 -3.49
C SER A 31 17.19 -5.88 -3.63
N SER A 32 16.62 -4.75 -3.19
CA SER A 32 17.26 -3.43 -3.26
C SER A 32 18.26 -3.15 -2.13
N THR A 33 18.17 -3.87 -1.00
CA THR A 33 19.12 -3.72 0.12
C THR A 33 20.39 -4.55 -0.05
N PHE A 34 20.36 -5.59 -0.89
CA PHE A 34 21.53 -6.43 -1.14
C PHE A 34 22.63 -5.71 -1.95
N GLU A 35 22.30 -4.65 -2.68
CA GLU A 35 23.28 -3.85 -3.43
C GLU A 35 23.93 -2.71 -2.63
N ARG A 36 23.59 -2.52 -1.35
CA ARG A 36 24.05 -1.40 -0.50
C ARG A 36 24.85 -1.77 0.73
N SER A 37 25.40 -2.97 0.82
CA SER A 37 26.29 -3.36 1.92
C SER A 37 27.77 -3.07 1.59
N GLY A 38 28.16 -1.83 1.72
CA GLY A 38 29.53 -1.37 1.78
C GLY A 38 29.62 -0.26 2.82
N ASP A 39 30.22 -0.56 3.95
CA ASP A 39 30.78 0.31 4.99
C ASP A 39 30.21 1.73 5.15
N GLU A 40 29.25 1.94 6.08
CA GLU A 40 29.16 3.22 6.78
C GLU A 40 28.66 3.05 8.24
N ASN A 41 29.45 3.61 9.14
CA ASN A 41 29.30 3.64 10.59
C ASN A 41 28.05 4.43 11.03
N PRO A 42 27.11 3.90 11.85
CA PRO A 42 25.82 4.53 12.15
C PRO A 42 25.87 5.75 13.11
N ALA A 43 27.02 6.31 13.40
CA ALA A 43 27.16 7.35 14.43
C ALA A 43 27.01 8.81 13.94
N ASN A 44 26.79 9.08 12.65
CA ASN A 44 26.85 10.46 12.12
C ASN A 44 25.69 10.93 11.24
N THR A 45 24.48 10.42 11.40
CA THR A 45 23.31 10.87 10.61
C THR A 45 22.27 11.67 11.40
N ALA A 46 22.70 12.48 12.36
CA ALA A 46 21.81 13.38 13.11
C ALA A 46 21.50 14.71 12.42
N ASN A 47 22.06 14.99 11.23
CA ASN A 47 21.85 16.24 10.47
C ASN A 47 21.42 15.97 9.01
N ALA A 48 20.44 15.10 8.80
CA ALA A 48 19.76 15.09 7.51
C ALA A 48 18.83 16.31 7.44
N SER A 49 19.26 17.32 6.72
CA SER A 49 18.47 18.49 6.34
C SER A 49 17.07 18.06 5.91
N GLN A 50 16.03 18.62 6.52
CA GLN A 50 14.64 18.49 6.10
C GLN A 50 14.50 19.06 4.67
N SER A 51 14.79 18.27 3.67
CA SER A 51 14.38 18.59 2.31
C SER A 51 12.88 18.36 2.24
N THR A 52 12.11 19.40 2.48
CA THR A 52 10.70 19.44 2.10
C THR A 52 10.67 19.17 0.59
N ILE A 53 10.24 17.99 0.19
CA ILE A 53 10.02 17.71 -1.23
C ILE A 53 8.80 18.53 -1.65
N THR A 54 9.04 19.77 -2.04
CA THR A 54 8.08 20.61 -2.75
C THR A 54 8.21 20.26 -4.24
N SER A 55 7.88 19.02 -4.60
CA SER A 55 7.75 18.70 -6.02
C SER A 55 6.55 19.50 -6.56
N LYS A 56 6.79 20.21 -7.68
CA LYS A 56 5.70 20.84 -8.43
C LYS A 56 4.61 19.80 -8.68
N PRO A 57 3.31 20.14 -8.50
CA PRO A 57 2.25 19.21 -8.79
C PRO A 57 2.38 18.64 -10.21
N VAL A 58 2.29 17.32 -10.33
CA VAL A 58 2.31 16.65 -11.64
C VAL A 58 0.93 16.79 -12.26
N GLU A 59 0.90 17.39 -13.44
CA GLU A 59 -0.34 17.57 -14.18
C GLU A 59 -0.86 16.25 -14.77
N ARG A 60 -2.19 16.12 -14.87
CA ARG A 60 -2.86 14.95 -15.46
C ARG A 60 -2.27 14.54 -16.81
N ILE A 61 -1.97 15.52 -17.67
CA ILE A 61 -1.42 15.25 -19.00
C ILE A 61 -0.01 14.66 -18.94
N GLU A 62 0.81 15.07 -17.98
CA GLU A 62 2.16 14.52 -17.77
C GLU A 62 2.09 13.07 -17.28
N PHE A 63 1.14 12.79 -16.37
CA PHE A 63 0.86 11.44 -15.92
C PHE A 63 0.43 10.54 -17.08
N LEU A 64 -0.57 10.96 -17.88
CA LEU A 64 -1.07 10.20 -19.01
C LEU A 64 0.00 9.99 -20.08
N THR A 65 0.85 11.00 -20.32
CA THR A 65 1.97 10.87 -21.25
C THR A 65 2.96 9.82 -20.77
N SER A 66 3.21 9.72 -19.49
CA SER A 66 4.09 8.69 -18.92
C SER A 66 3.47 7.29 -19.02
N VAL A 67 2.17 7.15 -18.72
CA VAL A 67 1.43 5.88 -18.86
C VAL A 67 1.42 5.40 -20.32
N PHE A 68 1.24 6.30 -21.28
CA PHE A 68 1.15 5.95 -22.70
C PHE A 68 2.49 5.60 -23.35
N LYS A 69 3.62 5.79 -22.67
CA LYS A 69 4.90 5.21 -23.09
C LYS A 69 4.90 3.69 -23.00
N ASP A 70 4.24 3.17 -21.97
CA ASP A 70 4.23 1.73 -21.67
C ASP A 70 3.09 1.00 -22.38
N ILE A 71 2.01 1.71 -22.69
CA ILE A 71 0.81 1.18 -23.34
C ILE A 71 0.36 2.06 -24.50
N LYS A 72 -0.17 1.42 -25.55
CA LYS A 72 -0.77 2.11 -26.69
C LYS A 72 -2.29 1.92 -26.65
N PRO A 73 -3.04 2.85 -26.02
CA PRO A 73 -4.47 2.70 -25.94
C PRO A 73 -5.12 2.83 -27.33
N PRO A 74 -6.24 2.11 -27.59
CA PRO A 74 -7.02 2.32 -28.79
C PRO A 74 -7.46 3.79 -28.90
N PRO A 75 -7.64 4.34 -30.13
CA PRO A 75 -8.01 5.75 -30.33
C PRO A 75 -9.25 6.19 -29.54
N LYS A 76 -10.22 5.30 -29.37
CA LYS A 76 -11.43 5.56 -28.56
C LYS A 76 -11.08 5.76 -27.08
N VAL A 77 -10.25 4.89 -26.50
CA VAL A 77 -9.81 5.00 -25.11
C VAL A 77 -8.96 6.25 -24.92
N ALA A 78 -7.96 6.47 -25.79
CA ALA A 78 -7.12 7.66 -25.74
C ALA A 78 -7.95 8.95 -25.73
N ARG A 79 -8.95 9.05 -26.61
CA ARG A 79 -9.86 10.20 -26.69
C ARG A 79 -10.64 10.41 -25.41
N ILE A 80 -11.13 9.34 -24.79
CA ILE A 80 -11.87 9.40 -23.51
C ILE A 80 -10.95 9.93 -22.40
N VAL A 81 -9.77 9.35 -22.26
CA VAL A 81 -8.87 9.61 -21.14
C VAL A 81 -8.22 11.01 -21.24
N LEU A 82 -7.94 11.47 -22.47
CA LEU A 82 -7.37 12.82 -22.72
C LEU A 82 -8.37 13.96 -22.57
N LYS A 83 -9.68 13.69 -22.61
CA LYS A 83 -10.69 14.71 -22.28
C LYS A 83 -10.61 15.11 -20.81
N LYS A 84 -11.09 16.32 -20.50
CA LYS A 84 -11.34 16.69 -19.10
C LYS A 84 -12.37 15.72 -18.52
N ALA A 85 -12.05 15.10 -17.39
CA ALA A 85 -12.89 14.07 -16.77
C ALA A 85 -14.30 14.61 -16.44
N SER A 86 -14.40 15.88 -16.02
CA SER A 86 -15.67 16.58 -15.78
C SER A 86 -16.60 16.70 -17.00
N GLN A 87 -16.06 16.51 -18.22
CA GLN A 87 -16.80 16.59 -19.48
C GLN A 87 -17.03 15.21 -20.11
N THR A 88 -16.64 14.14 -19.40
CA THR A 88 -16.72 12.76 -19.90
C THR A 88 -17.88 12.06 -19.22
N ILE A 89 -18.78 11.48 -20.02
CA ILE A 89 -19.93 10.74 -19.49
C ILE A 89 -19.48 9.46 -18.79
N LYS A 90 -20.22 9.06 -17.76
CA LYS A 90 -19.93 7.89 -16.89
C LYS A 90 -19.61 6.62 -17.69
N ASP A 91 -20.47 6.26 -18.65
CA ASP A 91 -20.31 5.02 -19.43
C ASP A 91 -19.00 4.98 -20.24
N SER A 92 -18.55 6.15 -20.72
CA SER A 92 -17.26 6.26 -21.40
C SER A 92 -16.09 6.03 -20.43
N LEU A 93 -16.14 6.56 -19.22
CA LEU A 93 -15.13 6.31 -18.18
C LEU A 93 -15.12 4.84 -17.76
N VAL A 94 -16.30 4.24 -17.59
CA VAL A 94 -16.44 2.79 -17.28
C VAL A 94 -15.85 1.93 -18.39
N TYR A 95 -16.11 2.28 -19.67
CA TYR A 95 -15.51 1.60 -20.81
C TYR A 95 -13.97 1.65 -20.77
N ALA A 96 -13.40 2.84 -20.55
CA ALA A 96 -11.95 3.02 -20.44
C ALA A 96 -11.36 2.28 -19.23
N LEU A 97 -12.07 2.27 -18.10
CA LEU A 97 -11.68 1.54 -16.90
C LEU A 97 -11.62 0.02 -17.14
N ASN A 98 -12.63 -0.55 -17.81
CA ASN A 98 -12.63 -1.97 -18.14
C ASN A 98 -11.45 -2.33 -19.04
N TRP A 99 -11.21 -1.53 -20.08
CA TRP A 99 -10.04 -1.72 -20.94
C TRP A 99 -8.73 -1.64 -20.16
N SER A 100 -8.58 -0.69 -19.21
CA SER A 100 -7.36 -0.55 -18.41
C SER A 100 -7.12 -1.75 -17.49
N LYS A 101 -8.20 -2.39 -16.99
CA LYS A 101 -8.12 -3.63 -16.21
C LYS A 101 -7.73 -4.82 -17.08
N GLU A 102 -8.34 -4.97 -18.26
CA GLU A 102 -8.03 -6.05 -19.21
C GLU A 102 -6.57 -5.98 -19.68
N THR A 103 -6.02 -4.80 -19.83
CA THR A 103 -4.62 -4.57 -20.22
C THR A 103 -3.65 -4.54 -19.02
N ASN A 104 -4.15 -4.85 -17.81
CA ASN A 104 -3.37 -4.86 -16.57
C ASN A 104 -2.57 -3.56 -16.33
N ASN A 105 -3.24 -2.41 -16.55
CA ASN A 105 -2.64 -1.10 -16.24
C ASN A 105 -3.27 -0.51 -14.98
N PRO A 106 -2.71 -0.80 -13.79
CA PRO A 106 -3.28 -0.35 -12.53
C PRO A 106 -3.23 1.17 -12.35
N ALA A 107 -2.20 1.85 -12.86
CA ALA A 107 -2.07 3.31 -12.74
C ALA A 107 -3.21 4.04 -13.46
N LEU A 108 -3.54 3.63 -14.69
CA LEU A 108 -4.66 4.17 -15.44
C LEU A 108 -5.99 3.78 -14.81
N SER A 109 -6.13 2.54 -14.35
CA SER A 109 -7.35 2.08 -13.65
C SER A 109 -7.65 2.94 -12.43
N THR A 110 -6.64 3.23 -11.62
CA THR A 110 -6.78 4.05 -10.41
C THR A 110 -7.15 5.50 -10.73
N LEU A 111 -6.54 6.09 -11.77
CA LEU A 111 -6.96 7.41 -12.26
C LEU A 111 -8.43 7.43 -12.66
N LEU A 112 -8.88 6.44 -13.43
CA LEU A 112 -10.28 6.38 -13.92
C LEU A 112 -11.27 6.12 -12.78
N LYS A 113 -10.91 5.36 -11.76
CA LYS A 113 -11.71 5.23 -10.54
C LYS A 113 -11.81 6.56 -9.79
N SER A 114 -10.70 7.31 -9.69
CA SER A 114 -10.71 8.65 -9.11
C SER A 114 -11.62 9.61 -9.87
N ASP A 115 -11.57 9.59 -11.21
CA ASP A 115 -12.46 10.41 -12.06
C ASP A 115 -13.94 10.01 -11.87
N LEU A 116 -14.23 8.70 -11.81
CA LEU A 116 -15.60 8.21 -11.58
C LEU A 116 -16.14 8.62 -10.22
N LEU A 117 -15.30 8.62 -9.18
CA LEU A 117 -15.68 9.11 -7.86
C LEU A 117 -15.91 10.62 -7.88
N GLU A 118 -14.97 11.39 -8.41
CA GLU A 118 -14.96 12.86 -8.38
C GLU A 118 -16.15 13.46 -9.16
N PHE A 119 -16.46 12.93 -10.35
CA PHE A 119 -17.43 13.53 -11.25
C PHE A 119 -18.76 12.79 -11.35
N HIS A 120 -18.83 11.55 -10.88
CA HIS A 120 -20.03 10.71 -11.00
C HIS A 120 -20.42 10.03 -9.68
N GLY A 121 -19.71 10.29 -8.57
CA GLY A 121 -20.01 9.70 -7.27
C GLY A 121 -19.93 8.17 -7.22
N GLN A 122 -19.18 7.55 -8.16
CA GLN A 122 -19.06 6.09 -8.22
C GLN A 122 -17.81 5.60 -7.50
N GLY A 123 -18.00 4.73 -6.51
CA GLY A 123 -16.93 4.21 -5.65
C GLY A 123 -16.94 4.89 -4.28
N THR A 124 -15.97 4.58 -3.47
CA THR A 124 -15.77 5.20 -2.17
C THR A 124 -14.46 5.96 -2.14
N LEU A 125 -14.46 7.07 -1.44
CA LEU A 125 -13.28 7.92 -1.23
C LEU A 125 -12.15 7.11 -0.57
N GLU A 126 -12.49 6.29 0.41
CA GLU A 126 -11.56 5.42 1.12
C GLU A 126 -10.85 4.43 0.19
N GLU A 127 -11.62 3.74 -0.68
CA GLU A 127 -11.05 2.78 -1.63
C GLU A 127 -10.07 3.46 -2.59
N VAL A 128 -10.48 4.59 -3.20
CA VAL A 128 -9.66 5.30 -4.18
C VAL A 128 -8.42 5.91 -3.54
N ALA A 129 -8.55 6.52 -2.36
CA ALA A 129 -7.41 7.10 -1.63
C ALA A 129 -6.35 6.04 -1.33
N ARG A 130 -6.78 4.90 -0.77
CA ARG A 130 -5.89 3.79 -0.44
C ARG A 130 -5.23 3.20 -1.68
N GLU A 131 -6.00 2.95 -2.75
CA GLU A 131 -5.46 2.41 -3.99
C GLU A 131 -4.39 3.32 -4.59
N CYS A 132 -4.60 4.64 -4.62
CA CYS A 132 -3.60 5.61 -5.06
C CYS A 132 -2.30 5.49 -4.25
N ILE A 133 -2.39 5.50 -2.93
CA ILE A 133 -1.23 5.47 -2.04
C ILE A 133 -0.48 4.15 -2.13
N PHE A 134 -1.19 3.01 -2.04
CA PHE A 134 -0.56 1.70 -2.09
C PHE A 134 0.10 1.42 -3.45
N LEU A 135 -0.56 1.79 -4.54
CA LEU A 135 -0.03 1.62 -5.87
C LEU A 135 1.24 2.45 -6.09
N ALA A 136 1.22 3.73 -5.69
CA ALA A 136 2.38 4.61 -5.77
C ALA A 136 3.56 4.10 -4.92
N ALA A 137 3.27 3.56 -3.74
CA ALA A 137 4.30 3.09 -2.82
C ALA A 137 4.94 1.77 -3.27
N SER A 138 4.22 0.88 -3.98
CA SER A 138 4.64 -0.51 -4.17
C SER A 138 4.83 -0.98 -5.61
N GLN A 139 4.07 -0.44 -6.55
CA GLN A 139 3.97 -1.05 -7.88
C GLN A 139 4.42 -0.14 -9.02
N VAL A 140 4.40 1.18 -8.81
CA VAL A 140 4.77 2.15 -9.84
C VAL A 140 6.21 2.60 -9.64
N ASN A 141 7.05 2.36 -10.65
CA ASN A 141 8.46 2.75 -10.62
C ASN A 141 8.71 4.11 -11.29
N GLU A 142 7.86 4.50 -12.25
CA GLU A 142 8.01 5.76 -12.97
C GLU A 142 7.64 6.92 -12.04
N GLN A 143 8.59 7.85 -11.85
CA GLN A 143 8.51 8.91 -10.84
C GLN A 143 7.28 9.81 -11.02
N LYS A 144 6.96 10.23 -12.26
CA LYS A 144 5.80 11.10 -12.50
C LYS A 144 4.48 10.41 -12.18
N GLN A 145 4.37 9.11 -12.47
CA GLN A 145 3.18 8.32 -12.11
C GLN A 145 3.06 8.19 -10.58
N ARG A 146 4.17 7.93 -9.89
CA ARG A 146 4.21 7.87 -8.42
C ARG A 146 3.77 9.19 -7.80
N ASP A 147 4.38 10.29 -8.23
CA ASP A 147 4.09 11.62 -7.69
C ASP A 147 2.63 12.00 -7.89
N PHE A 148 2.09 11.76 -9.08
CA PHE A 148 0.68 12.02 -9.38
C PHE A 148 -0.26 11.21 -8.47
N LEU A 149 -0.01 9.90 -8.33
CA LEU A 149 -0.85 9.02 -7.51
C LEU A 149 -0.76 9.40 -6.03
N PHE A 150 0.43 9.70 -5.51
CA PHE A 150 0.57 10.20 -4.14
C PHE A 150 -0.19 11.51 -3.91
N GLN A 151 -0.13 12.44 -4.85
CA GLN A 151 -0.85 13.72 -4.77
C GLN A 151 -2.37 13.52 -4.81
N LYS A 152 -2.86 12.67 -5.73
CA LYS A 152 -4.29 12.32 -5.80
C LYS A 152 -4.76 11.57 -4.55
N GLY A 153 -4.01 10.59 -4.08
CA GLY A 153 -4.31 9.87 -2.84
C GLY A 153 -4.36 10.81 -1.63
N LYS A 154 -3.43 11.76 -1.53
CA LYS A 154 -3.42 12.76 -0.46
C LYS A 154 -4.65 13.67 -0.50
N GLN A 155 -5.07 14.11 -1.68
CA GLN A 155 -6.30 14.89 -1.84
C GLN A 155 -7.51 14.15 -1.24
N TRP A 156 -7.67 12.87 -1.58
CA TRP A 156 -8.77 12.03 -1.08
C TRP A 156 -8.65 11.73 0.41
N ILE A 157 -7.42 11.54 0.93
CA ILE A 157 -7.19 11.38 2.38
C ILE A 157 -7.66 12.63 3.13
N ASP A 158 -7.28 13.83 2.68
CA ASP A 158 -7.65 15.07 3.33
C ASP A 158 -9.16 15.29 3.33
N GLU A 159 -9.81 15.03 2.21
CA GLU A 159 -11.26 15.13 2.12
C GLU A 159 -11.96 14.14 3.08
N GLY A 160 -11.48 12.91 3.13
CA GLY A 160 -12.08 11.88 3.97
C GLY A 160 -11.84 12.08 5.45
N LEU A 161 -10.63 12.44 5.85
CA LEU A 161 -10.30 12.76 7.24
C LEU A 161 -10.95 14.07 7.70
N GLY A 162 -11.27 14.98 6.78
CA GLY A 162 -12.09 16.16 7.08
C GLY A 162 -13.54 15.81 7.42
N LYS A 163 -14.07 14.68 6.92
CA LYS A 163 -15.42 14.17 7.22
C LYS A 163 -15.42 13.26 8.46
N ASP A 164 -14.41 12.42 8.61
CA ASP A 164 -14.21 11.50 9.73
C ASP A 164 -12.72 11.41 10.06
N GLU A 165 -12.29 12.16 11.07
CA GLU A 165 -10.90 12.19 11.52
C GLU A 165 -10.40 10.85 12.07
N ASN A 166 -11.32 9.96 12.49
CA ASN A 166 -11.02 8.66 13.07
C ASN A 166 -11.05 7.52 12.03
N ASN A 167 -11.28 7.80 10.77
CA ASN A 167 -11.27 6.79 9.70
C ASN A 167 -9.91 6.08 9.61
N MET A 168 -9.83 4.87 10.17
CA MET A 168 -8.57 4.10 10.28
C MET A 168 -7.94 3.77 8.92
N PRO A 169 -8.68 3.29 7.92
CA PRO A 169 -8.13 3.07 6.58
C PRO A 169 -7.44 4.29 5.96
N LEU A 170 -8.02 5.48 6.10
CA LEU A 170 -7.41 6.73 5.61
C LEU A 170 -6.21 7.16 6.43
N ARG A 171 -6.24 6.97 7.75
CA ARG A 171 -5.08 7.22 8.62
C ARG A 171 -3.92 6.29 8.29
N ASN A 172 -4.20 5.03 7.99
CA ASN A 172 -3.20 4.06 7.54
C ASN A 172 -2.57 4.50 6.22
N ALA A 173 -3.37 4.92 5.25
CA ALA A 173 -2.88 5.48 3.98
C ALA A 173 -2.05 6.76 4.20
N LEU A 174 -2.44 7.64 5.14
CA LEU A 174 -1.68 8.84 5.49
C LEU A 174 -0.29 8.50 6.06
N ILE A 175 -0.18 7.48 6.92
CA ILE A 175 1.11 7.04 7.45
C ILE A 175 2.04 6.59 6.31
N ILE A 176 1.52 5.82 5.35
CA ILE A 176 2.30 5.36 4.19
C ILE A 176 2.72 6.56 3.34
N TYR A 177 1.82 7.50 3.04
CA TYR A 177 2.15 8.73 2.33
C TYR A 177 3.28 9.51 3.01
N GLN A 178 3.19 9.69 4.33
CA GLN A 178 4.19 10.43 5.11
C GLN A 178 5.55 9.72 5.17
N SER A 179 5.56 8.38 5.19
CA SER A 179 6.80 7.59 5.26
C SER A 179 7.45 7.38 3.90
N GLU A 180 6.66 7.10 2.84
CA GLU A 180 7.19 6.69 1.53
C GLU A 180 7.36 7.85 0.55
N TYR A 181 6.55 8.89 0.68
CA TYR A 181 6.60 10.05 -0.21
C TYR A 181 7.28 11.25 0.43
N LEU A 182 6.81 11.67 1.61
CA LEU A 182 7.41 12.84 2.27
C LEU A 182 8.71 12.52 2.99
N ASN A 183 8.97 11.26 3.31
CA ASN A 183 10.10 10.82 4.12
C ASN A 183 10.24 11.62 5.43
N GLN A 184 9.11 11.87 6.11
CA GLN A 184 9.03 12.69 7.33
C GLN A 184 8.81 11.82 8.58
N PRO A 185 9.88 11.36 9.26
CA PRO A 185 9.77 10.44 10.40
C PRO A 185 8.88 10.96 11.53
N MET A 186 9.00 12.24 11.88
CA MET A 186 8.21 12.83 12.96
C MET A 186 6.72 12.89 12.63
N ALA A 187 6.36 13.15 11.36
CA ALA A 187 4.96 13.23 10.93
C ALA A 187 4.29 11.85 11.00
N PHE A 188 4.86 10.82 10.38
CA PHE A 188 4.25 9.49 10.41
C PHE A 188 4.22 8.88 11.82
N LEU A 189 5.25 9.11 12.67
CA LEU A 189 5.22 8.64 14.05
C LEU A 189 4.12 9.30 14.88
N LYS A 190 3.85 10.59 14.65
CA LYS A 190 2.73 11.29 15.30
C LYS A 190 1.40 10.68 14.87
N THR A 191 1.20 10.49 13.57
CA THR A 191 -0.02 9.87 13.00
C THR A 191 -0.19 8.44 13.49
N LEU A 192 0.88 7.63 13.50
CA LEU A 192 0.90 6.26 13.98
C LEU A 192 0.46 6.17 15.45
N LYS A 193 1.07 6.98 16.33
CA LYS A 193 0.72 7.02 17.75
C LYS A 193 -0.73 7.45 17.98
N ALA A 194 -1.22 8.43 17.23
CA ALA A 194 -2.60 8.86 17.30
C ALA A 194 -3.57 7.76 16.85
N SER A 195 -3.27 7.05 15.77
CA SER A 195 -4.06 5.92 15.26
C SER A 195 -4.08 4.74 16.23
N GLN A 196 -2.96 4.46 16.91
CA GLN A 196 -2.89 3.42 17.95
C GLN A 196 -3.77 3.71 19.17
N LYS A 197 -4.06 4.99 19.45
CA LYS A 197 -5.00 5.37 20.54
C LYS A 197 -6.47 5.16 20.13
N ILE A 198 -6.77 5.26 18.83
CA ILE A 198 -8.11 5.02 18.30
C ILE A 198 -8.39 3.51 18.26
N ASP A 199 -7.54 2.76 17.56
CA ASP A 199 -7.63 1.30 17.51
C ASP A 199 -6.24 0.67 17.51
N SER A 200 -5.82 0.17 18.67
CA SER A 200 -4.55 -0.55 18.79
C SER A 200 -4.59 -1.96 18.23
N SER A 201 -5.79 -2.51 17.94
CA SER A 201 -5.99 -3.86 17.41
C SER A 201 -6.13 -3.89 15.88
N ASP A 202 -6.20 -2.72 15.22
CA ASP A 202 -6.22 -2.65 13.76
C ASP A 202 -5.03 -3.38 13.15
N VAL A 203 -5.33 -4.43 12.36
CA VAL A 203 -4.31 -5.34 11.80
C VAL A 203 -3.44 -4.61 10.79
N GLU A 204 -4.03 -3.76 9.95
CA GLU A 204 -3.32 -3.00 8.92
C GLU A 204 -2.34 -2.00 9.56
N LEU A 205 -2.78 -1.26 10.60
CA LEU A 205 -1.92 -0.37 11.35
C LEU A 205 -0.73 -1.09 11.98
N ASN A 206 -0.98 -2.24 12.62
CA ASN A 206 0.08 -3.03 13.23
C ASN A 206 1.06 -3.57 12.19
N PHE A 207 0.58 -3.92 11.01
CA PHE A 207 1.41 -4.36 9.89
C PHE A 207 2.24 -3.22 9.28
N ILE A 208 1.66 -2.03 9.08
CA ILE A 208 2.41 -0.83 8.66
C ILE A 208 3.51 -0.53 9.68
N HIS A 209 3.20 -0.59 10.96
CA HIS A 209 4.18 -0.37 12.03
C HIS A 209 5.30 -1.42 12.00
N LEU A 210 4.98 -2.70 11.78
CA LEU A 210 5.96 -3.77 11.60
C LEU A 210 6.95 -3.43 10.46
N ASN A 211 6.43 -3.01 9.31
CA ASN A 211 7.27 -2.65 8.16
C ASN A 211 8.16 -1.43 8.43
N LEU A 212 7.66 -0.42 9.13
CA LEU A 212 8.47 0.73 9.55
C LEU A 212 9.59 0.33 10.52
N LEU A 213 9.34 -0.62 11.42
CA LEU A 213 10.34 -1.17 12.33
C LEU A 213 11.40 -1.99 11.58
N LYS A 214 10.99 -2.81 10.61
CA LYS A 214 11.91 -3.54 9.71
C LYS A 214 12.80 -2.55 8.94
N LYS A 215 12.20 -1.51 8.35
CA LYS A 215 12.89 -0.47 7.57
C LYS A 215 13.92 0.32 8.39
N SER A 216 13.69 0.46 9.69
CA SER A 216 14.60 1.12 10.63
C SER A 216 15.53 0.16 11.39
N ASN A 217 15.61 -1.11 10.98
CA ASN A 217 16.43 -2.17 11.59
C ASN A 217 16.13 -2.42 13.09
N GLN A 218 14.92 -2.07 13.55
CA GLN A 218 14.50 -2.28 14.94
C GLN A 218 13.94 -3.70 15.14
N TRP A 219 14.76 -4.72 14.85
CA TRP A 219 14.36 -6.13 14.75
C TRP A 219 13.65 -6.66 15.99
N GLN A 220 14.10 -6.31 17.20
CA GLN A 220 13.46 -6.77 18.42
C GLN A 220 12.03 -6.23 18.57
N LYS A 221 11.81 -4.96 18.24
CA LYS A 221 10.46 -4.37 18.26
C LYS A 221 9.60 -4.91 17.12
N ALA A 222 10.22 -5.23 15.96
CA ALA A 222 9.53 -5.86 14.85
C ALA A 222 9.01 -7.25 15.25
N ILE A 223 9.80 -8.06 15.95
CA ILE A 223 9.37 -9.37 16.49
C ILE A 223 8.18 -9.19 17.42
N GLN A 224 8.25 -8.29 18.40
CA GLN A 224 7.12 -8.00 19.33
C GLN A 224 5.85 -7.55 18.58
N LYS A 225 6.02 -6.78 17.52
CA LYS A 225 4.90 -6.34 16.70
C LYS A 225 4.30 -7.49 15.89
N CYS A 226 5.13 -8.38 15.37
CA CYS A 226 4.69 -9.59 14.67
C CYS A 226 3.97 -10.58 15.61
N GLU A 227 4.44 -10.75 16.86
CA GLU A 227 3.76 -11.53 17.90
C GLU A 227 2.34 -11.00 18.14
N LYS A 228 2.17 -9.68 18.19
CA LYS A 228 0.84 -9.06 18.30
C LYS A 228 -0.04 -9.42 17.09
N LEU A 229 0.50 -9.39 15.87
CA LEU A 229 -0.24 -9.77 14.65
C LEU A 229 -0.64 -11.26 14.67
N VAL A 230 0.24 -12.14 15.15
CA VAL A 230 -0.10 -13.55 15.38
C VAL A 230 -1.27 -13.68 16.36
N SER A 231 -1.28 -12.89 17.45
CA SER A 231 -2.37 -12.92 18.44
C SER A 231 -3.69 -12.37 17.88
N LEU A 232 -3.64 -11.35 17.03
CA LEU A 232 -4.82 -10.76 16.39
C LEU A 232 -5.43 -11.68 15.30
N GLN A 233 -4.59 -12.43 14.61
CA GLN A 233 -4.98 -13.33 13.53
C GLN A 233 -4.32 -14.71 13.69
N PRO A 234 -4.69 -15.49 14.72
CA PRO A 234 -4.01 -16.73 15.08
C PRO A 234 -4.10 -17.82 14.00
N GLN A 235 -5.05 -17.74 13.11
CA GLN A 235 -5.19 -18.70 12.01
C GLN A 235 -4.43 -18.29 10.74
N ASN A 236 -3.91 -17.07 10.64
CA ASN A 236 -3.20 -16.61 9.46
C ASN A 236 -1.73 -17.07 9.49
N PRO A 237 -1.30 -18.02 8.62
CA PRO A 237 0.07 -18.54 8.60
C PRO A 237 1.09 -17.48 8.18
N TYR A 238 0.65 -16.41 7.50
CA TYR A 238 1.52 -15.34 7.01
C TYR A 238 2.38 -14.74 8.14
N TRP A 239 1.78 -14.50 9.31
CA TRP A 239 2.51 -13.90 10.43
C TRP A 239 3.58 -14.82 11.02
N LEU A 240 3.44 -16.15 10.88
CA LEU A 240 4.47 -17.10 11.28
C LEU A 240 5.62 -17.15 10.27
N PHE A 241 5.34 -16.99 8.98
CA PHE A 241 6.39 -16.79 7.98
C PHE A 241 7.17 -15.51 8.24
N GLU A 242 6.48 -14.39 8.52
CA GLU A 242 7.12 -13.12 8.91
C GLU A 242 8.00 -13.27 10.17
N MET A 243 7.54 -14.03 11.17
CA MET A 243 8.35 -14.34 12.37
C MET A 243 9.61 -15.11 12.01
N SER A 244 9.50 -16.10 11.13
CA SER A 244 10.66 -16.86 10.65
C SER A 244 11.69 -15.94 9.98
N ASP A 245 11.23 -15.05 9.09
CA ASP A 245 12.11 -14.10 8.39
C ASP A 245 12.78 -13.10 9.35
N LEU A 246 12.05 -12.62 10.35
CA LEU A 246 12.58 -11.70 11.37
C LEU A 246 13.68 -12.36 12.22
N TYR A 247 13.47 -13.61 12.65
CA TYR A 247 14.49 -14.36 13.40
C TYR A 247 15.69 -14.71 12.52
N GLY A 248 15.45 -15.08 11.25
CA GLY A 248 16.52 -15.33 10.27
C GLY A 248 17.38 -14.10 10.04
N THR A 249 16.76 -12.93 9.83
CA THR A 249 17.47 -11.64 9.67
C THR A 249 18.29 -11.27 10.91
N LYS A 250 17.78 -11.61 12.11
CA LYS A 250 18.50 -11.40 13.37
C LYS A 250 19.66 -12.39 13.60
N GLY A 251 19.77 -13.41 12.76
CA GLY A 251 20.76 -14.48 12.90
C GLY A 251 20.36 -15.63 13.84
N ASP A 252 19.13 -15.65 14.32
CA ASP A 252 18.56 -16.70 15.17
C ASP A 252 17.95 -17.82 14.31
N SER A 253 18.79 -18.64 13.72
CA SER A 253 18.39 -19.73 12.84
C SER A 253 17.52 -20.79 13.52
N ALA A 254 17.69 -20.98 14.84
CA ALA A 254 16.91 -21.95 15.60
C ALA A 254 15.44 -21.54 15.67
N ASN A 255 15.15 -20.31 16.11
CA ASN A 255 13.80 -19.78 16.16
C ASN A 255 13.21 -19.57 14.75
N ALA A 256 14.00 -19.15 13.77
CA ALA A 256 13.56 -19.06 12.37
C ALA A 256 12.97 -20.39 11.88
N LYS A 257 13.69 -21.51 12.11
CA LYS A 257 13.24 -22.85 11.72
C LYS A 257 11.97 -23.30 12.46
N VAL A 258 11.85 -22.98 13.75
CA VAL A 258 10.64 -23.28 14.54
C VAL A 258 9.42 -22.60 13.94
N TYR A 259 9.50 -21.29 13.69
CA TYR A 259 8.36 -20.52 13.14
C TYR A 259 8.03 -20.91 11.69
N LEU A 260 9.04 -21.28 10.88
CA LEU A 260 8.82 -21.80 9.53
C LEU A 260 7.99 -23.10 9.58
N ASN A 261 8.37 -24.05 10.43
CA ASN A 261 7.64 -25.31 10.55
C ASN A 261 6.19 -25.09 11.03
N LEU A 262 5.97 -24.20 12.00
CA LEU A 262 4.63 -23.82 12.47
C LEU A 262 3.79 -23.17 11.36
N ALA A 263 4.40 -22.32 10.52
CA ALA A 263 3.74 -21.69 9.39
C ALA A 263 3.26 -22.73 8.36
N ILE A 264 4.15 -23.66 7.97
CA ILE A 264 3.86 -24.73 7.02
C ILE A 264 2.74 -25.64 7.55
N GLU A 265 2.82 -26.05 8.83
CA GLU A 265 1.78 -26.88 9.45
C GLU A 265 0.42 -26.18 9.45
N ARG A 266 0.38 -24.89 9.79
CA ARG A 266 -0.86 -24.10 9.79
C ARG A 266 -1.43 -23.91 8.40
N GLN A 267 -0.59 -23.68 7.41
CA GLN A 267 -1.00 -23.57 6.00
C GLN A 267 -1.60 -24.89 5.49
N ARG A 268 -0.97 -26.04 5.82
CA ARG A 268 -1.48 -27.36 5.46
C ARG A 268 -2.87 -27.62 6.05
N LYS A 269 -3.07 -27.32 7.33
CA LYS A 269 -4.39 -27.47 7.99
C LYS A 269 -5.48 -26.58 7.39
N GLN A 270 -5.13 -25.50 6.70
CA GLN A 270 -6.10 -24.65 6.00
C GLN A 270 -6.50 -25.22 4.63
N SER A 271 -5.56 -25.88 3.94
CA SER A 271 -5.84 -26.48 2.62
C SER A 271 -6.62 -27.79 2.70
N GLU A 272 -6.70 -28.42 3.90
CA GLU A 272 -7.44 -29.65 4.16
C GLU A 272 -8.92 -29.39 4.60
N LYS A 273 -9.33 -28.12 4.75
CA LYS A 273 -10.70 -27.68 5.09
C LYS A 273 -11.45 -27.15 3.88
#